data_dd15fc01d7f3dfa3aa2ee3e8bf652f9c
#
_entry.id   dd15fc01d7f3dfa3aa2ee3e8bf652f9c
#
_cell.length_a   1.000
_cell.length_b   1.000
_cell.length_c   1.000
_cell.angle_alpha   90.00
_cell.angle_beta   90.00
_cell.angle_gamma   90.00
#
_symmetry.space_group_name_H-M   'P 1'
#
loop_
_entity.id
_entity.type
_entity.pdbx_description
1 polymer ?
#
loop_
_entity_poly.entity_id
_entity_poly.type
_entity_poly.pdbx_seq_one_letter_code
_entity_poly.pdbx_strand_id
1 'polypeptide(L)'
;MRGALALLAMAAIASGCEQQAETPEEAVATDIPEELQQDALPVQPAAEAGIGTPMAERVATLGLLNKRNNVSRDLELQPGDQQRVGDVIVRLQACERTAPWEMPSETGAFVQLLVKERGTEDQFRKVFSGWLFKNSPSLNVVEHPIYDVWVKECTMAFPGEEDVPNPATTAGSDAAA
;
A
#
# COMPACT_ATOMS: atom_id res chain seq x y z
N MET A 1 -6.45 -9.37 -83.21
CA MET A 1 -5.02 -9.49 -83.59
C MET A 1 -4.22 -9.15 -82.38
N ARG A 2 -3.62 -10.16 -81.84
CA ARG A 2 -2.21 -10.21 -81.40
C ARG A 2 -1.81 -9.07 -80.47
N GLY A 3 -1.40 -9.22 -79.28
CA GLY A 3 -0.75 -10.30 -78.58
C GLY A 3 -0.04 -9.70 -77.39
N ALA A 4 0.58 -10.55 -76.73
CA ALA A 4 1.68 -10.41 -75.81
C ALA A 4 1.32 -10.24 -74.30
N LEU A 5 1.34 -11.38 -73.67
CA LEU A 5 1.69 -11.63 -72.28
C LEU A 5 2.99 -10.90 -71.87
N ALA A 6 2.95 -10.24 -70.75
CA ALA A 6 4.15 -9.97 -70.00
C ALA A 6 3.85 -10.39 -68.52
N LEU A 7 4.27 -11.58 -68.19
CA LEU A 7 4.36 -12.09 -66.84
C LEU A 7 5.54 -11.39 -66.13
N LEU A 8 5.27 -10.52 -65.18
CA LEU A 8 6.24 -10.01 -64.22
C LEU A 8 6.09 -10.84 -62.95
N ALA A 9 7.01 -11.75 -62.73
CA ALA A 9 7.19 -12.50 -61.49
C ALA A 9 7.74 -11.53 -60.41
N MET A 10 6.92 -11.18 -59.45
CA MET A 10 7.34 -10.40 -58.29
C MET A 10 7.74 -11.38 -57.21
N ALA A 11 9.05 -11.57 -57.04
CA ALA A 11 9.65 -12.39 -55.95
C ALA A 11 9.43 -11.65 -54.62
N ALA A 12 8.53 -12.15 -53.80
CA ALA A 12 8.34 -11.69 -52.41
C ALA A 12 9.52 -12.27 -51.58
N ILE A 13 10.42 -11.40 -51.18
CA ILE A 13 11.45 -11.73 -50.18
C ILE A 13 10.73 -11.62 -48.81
N ALA A 14 10.29 -12.74 -48.27
CA ALA A 14 9.88 -12.89 -46.91
C ALA A 14 11.14 -12.93 -46.03
N SER A 15 11.56 -11.79 -45.51
CA SER A 15 12.52 -11.72 -44.40
C SER A 15 11.81 -12.20 -43.15
N GLY A 16 11.91 -13.47 -42.83
CA GLY A 16 11.53 -14.00 -41.54
C GLY A 16 12.46 -13.44 -40.47
N CYS A 17 11.92 -12.58 -39.58
CA CYS A 17 12.54 -12.37 -38.28
C CYS A 17 12.41 -13.67 -37.50
N GLU A 18 13.46 -14.44 -37.50
CA GLU A 18 13.64 -15.58 -36.60
C GLU A 18 13.78 -14.97 -35.19
N GLN A 19 12.70 -14.91 -34.47
CA GLN A 19 12.68 -14.59 -33.05
C GLN A 19 13.30 -15.79 -32.36
N GLN A 20 14.58 -15.69 -32.06
CA GLN A 20 15.29 -16.61 -31.20
C GLN A 20 14.57 -16.55 -29.85
N ALA A 21 13.80 -17.58 -29.56
CA ALA A 21 13.27 -17.80 -28.22
C ALA A 21 14.50 -18.00 -27.33
N GLU A 22 14.82 -16.97 -26.55
CA GLU A 22 15.75 -17.11 -25.43
C GLU A 22 15.13 -18.17 -24.51
N THR A 23 15.75 -19.35 -24.51
CA THR A 23 15.51 -20.35 -23.48
C THR A 23 15.69 -19.65 -22.14
N PRO A 24 14.74 -19.75 -21.20
CA PRO A 24 14.93 -19.24 -19.85
C PRO A 24 16.24 -19.83 -19.34
N GLU A 25 17.18 -18.97 -19.02
CA GLU A 25 18.42 -19.34 -18.35
C GLU A 25 18.00 -20.07 -17.08
N GLU A 26 18.27 -21.37 -17.07
CA GLU A 26 17.98 -22.24 -15.93
C GLU A 26 18.61 -21.59 -14.72
N ALA A 27 17.75 -21.15 -13.77
CA ALA A 27 18.21 -20.52 -12.54
C ALA A 27 19.26 -21.43 -11.93
N VAL A 28 20.50 -20.99 -11.94
CA VAL A 28 21.60 -21.70 -11.30
C VAL A 28 21.20 -21.83 -9.84
N ALA A 29 20.72 -23.00 -9.46
CA ALA A 29 20.50 -23.32 -8.06
C ALA A 29 21.87 -23.21 -7.38
N THR A 30 22.09 -22.12 -6.68
CA THR A 30 23.26 -21.96 -5.83
C THR A 30 23.07 -22.94 -4.69
N ASP A 31 23.73 -24.09 -4.77
CA ASP A 31 23.77 -25.06 -3.68
C ASP A 31 24.33 -24.33 -2.45
N ILE A 32 23.48 -24.14 -1.46
CA ILE A 32 23.91 -23.61 -0.15
C ILE A 32 24.75 -24.71 0.50
N PRO A 33 26.02 -24.45 0.82
CA PRO A 33 26.86 -25.44 1.49
C PRO A 33 26.15 -26.03 2.70
N GLU A 34 26.23 -27.37 2.86
CA GLU A 34 25.54 -28.08 3.96
C GLU A 34 25.91 -27.56 5.34
N GLU A 35 27.09 -26.99 5.50
CA GLU A 35 27.56 -26.35 6.72
C GLU A 35 26.71 -25.15 7.14
N LEU A 36 26.15 -24.39 6.17
CA LEU A 36 25.26 -23.26 6.45
C LEU A 36 23.80 -23.69 6.63
N GLN A 37 23.46 -24.91 6.20
CA GLN A 37 22.11 -25.46 6.41
C GLN A 37 21.91 -25.98 7.84
N GLN A 38 22.99 -26.36 8.51
CA GLN A 38 22.95 -26.90 9.88
C GLN A 38 22.83 -25.81 10.94
N ASP A 39 23.28 -24.59 10.64
CA ASP A 39 23.12 -23.42 11.51
C ASP A 39 21.85 -22.60 11.21
N ALA A 40 21.02 -23.03 10.28
CA ALA A 40 19.71 -22.48 10.13
C ALA A 40 18.88 -22.87 11.35
N LEU A 41 18.93 -22.03 12.38
CA LEU A 41 17.94 -22.06 13.45
C LEU A 41 16.57 -22.18 12.77
N PRO A 42 15.68 -23.08 13.25
CA PRO A 42 14.34 -23.14 12.69
C PRO A 42 13.81 -21.70 12.67
N VAL A 43 13.58 -21.16 11.48
CA VAL A 43 12.85 -19.92 11.32
C VAL A 43 11.47 -20.24 11.86
N GLN A 44 11.35 -20.15 13.18
CA GLN A 44 10.04 -19.96 13.77
C GLN A 44 9.49 -18.78 13.01
N PRO A 45 8.28 -18.86 12.40
CA PRO A 45 7.61 -17.65 11.96
C PRO A 45 7.72 -16.75 13.18
N ALA A 46 8.47 -15.65 13.05
CA ALA A 46 8.58 -14.69 14.12
C ALA A 46 7.14 -14.36 14.44
N ALA A 47 6.62 -15.04 15.45
CA ALA A 47 5.40 -14.63 16.10
C ALA A 47 5.72 -13.18 16.38
N GLU A 48 5.02 -12.29 15.72
CA GLU A 48 5.28 -10.86 15.63
C GLU A 48 5.62 -10.29 17.01
N ALA A 49 6.84 -10.58 17.46
CA ALA A 49 7.42 -9.91 18.59
C ALA A 49 7.85 -8.53 18.11
N GLY A 50 6.89 -7.85 17.46
CA GLY A 50 6.99 -6.44 17.20
C GLY A 50 7.21 -5.76 18.54
N ILE A 51 8.25 -4.96 18.63
CA ILE A 51 8.49 -4.14 19.80
C ILE A 51 7.26 -3.24 19.96
N GLY A 52 6.44 -3.47 21.00
CA GLY A 52 5.25 -2.66 21.30
C GLY A 52 3.92 -3.35 21.05
N THR A 53 2.88 -2.57 20.89
CA THR A 53 1.51 -3.05 20.67
C THR A 53 1.41 -4.00 19.48
N PRO A 54 0.81 -5.19 19.62
CA PRO A 54 0.57 -6.11 18.51
C PRO A 54 -0.17 -5.42 17.35
N MET A 55 0.13 -5.80 16.11
CA MET A 55 -0.44 -5.16 14.92
C MET A 55 -1.98 -5.10 14.95
N ALA A 56 -2.63 -6.17 15.39
CA ALA A 56 -4.10 -6.25 15.44
C ALA A 56 -4.75 -5.31 16.47
N GLU A 57 -3.99 -4.80 17.44
CA GLU A 57 -4.49 -3.94 18.51
C GLU A 57 -4.19 -2.46 18.26
N ARG A 58 -3.42 -2.15 17.19
CA ARG A 58 -3.13 -0.78 16.81
C ARG A 58 -4.34 -0.13 16.18
N VAL A 59 -4.45 1.18 16.31
CA VAL A 59 -5.54 1.96 15.70
C VAL A 59 -4.94 3.08 14.86
N ALA A 60 -5.28 3.11 13.58
CA ALA A 60 -4.93 4.23 12.72
C ALA A 60 -6.09 5.20 12.60
N THR A 61 -5.81 6.49 12.75
CA THR A 61 -6.70 7.57 12.37
C THR A 61 -6.30 8.06 10.99
N LEU A 62 -7.20 7.89 10.02
CA LEU A 62 -7.02 8.32 8.64
C LEU A 62 -7.97 9.48 8.33
N GLY A 63 -7.48 10.47 7.58
CA GLY A 63 -8.34 11.48 6.98
C GLY A 63 -8.78 11.03 5.59
N LEU A 64 -10.07 11.16 5.27
CA LEU A 64 -10.64 10.96 3.95
C LEU A 64 -11.29 12.26 3.48
N LEU A 65 -10.84 12.80 2.34
CA LEU A 65 -11.40 14.00 1.70
C LEU A 65 -12.12 13.63 0.41
N ASN A 66 -13.32 14.16 0.25
CA ASN A 66 -13.96 14.25 -1.05
C ASN A 66 -13.72 15.65 -1.65
N LYS A 67 -12.82 15.73 -2.66
CA LYS A 67 -12.40 16.98 -3.31
C LYS A 67 -13.54 17.71 -4.06
N ARG A 68 -14.64 17.02 -4.38
CA ARG A 68 -15.75 17.62 -5.13
C ARG A 68 -16.64 18.51 -4.26
N ASN A 69 -16.86 18.12 -3.01
CA ASN A 69 -17.71 18.84 -2.07
C ASN A 69 -16.93 19.37 -0.86
N ASN A 70 -15.62 19.18 -0.85
CA ASN A 70 -14.71 19.60 0.21
C ASN A 70 -15.09 19.06 1.61
N VAL A 71 -15.71 17.89 1.67
CA VAL A 71 -16.05 17.24 2.92
C VAL A 71 -14.94 16.27 3.31
N SER A 72 -14.38 16.46 4.49
CA SER A 72 -13.42 15.54 5.11
C SER A 72 -14.06 14.78 6.27
N ARG A 73 -13.57 13.58 6.53
CA ARG A 73 -13.97 12.72 7.64
C ARG A 73 -12.75 12.00 8.20
N ASP A 74 -12.76 11.80 9.49
CA ASP A 74 -11.78 10.95 10.16
C ASP A 74 -12.34 9.54 10.26
N LEU A 75 -11.48 8.56 10.00
CA LEU A 75 -11.77 7.14 10.04
C LEU A 75 -10.82 6.51 11.03
N GLU A 76 -11.34 5.84 12.04
CA GLU A 76 -10.56 5.05 12.98
C GLU A 76 -10.70 3.58 12.58
N LEU A 77 -9.57 2.94 12.24
CA LEU A 77 -9.52 1.58 11.75
C LEU A 77 -8.42 0.80 12.45
N GLN A 78 -8.68 -0.48 12.70
CA GLN A 78 -7.64 -1.44 13.07
C GLN A 78 -7.10 -2.13 11.82
N PRO A 79 -5.85 -2.62 11.82
CA PRO A 79 -5.31 -3.45 10.75
C PRO A 79 -6.22 -4.66 10.44
N GLY A 80 -6.57 -4.80 9.17
CA GLY A 80 -7.57 -5.76 8.70
C GLY A 80 -8.97 -5.17 8.49
N ASP A 81 -9.29 -4.04 9.10
CA ASP A 81 -10.58 -3.40 8.96
C ASP A 81 -10.74 -2.65 7.65
N GLN A 82 -12.02 -2.45 7.29
CA GLN A 82 -12.41 -1.59 6.19
C GLN A 82 -13.67 -0.80 6.53
N GLN A 83 -13.74 0.42 6.03
CA GLN A 83 -14.91 1.28 6.19
C GLN A 83 -15.38 1.82 4.84
N ARG A 84 -16.68 1.68 4.58
CA ARG A 84 -17.31 2.27 3.41
C ARG A 84 -17.85 3.67 3.74
N VAL A 85 -17.51 4.64 2.93
CA VAL A 85 -17.99 6.02 3.00
C VAL A 85 -18.52 6.42 1.64
N GLY A 86 -19.82 6.27 1.43
CA GLY A 86 -20.46 6.53 0.14
C GLY A 86 -19.91 5.62 -0.96
N ASP A 87 -19.23 6.23 -1.93
CA ASP A 87 -18.69 5.56 -3.12
C ASP A 87 -17.23 5.08 -2.95
N VAL A 88 -16.69 5.12 -1.74
CA VAL A 88 -15.35 4.64 -1.46
C VAL A 88 -15.32 3.65 -0.31
N ILE A 89 -14.36 2.74 -0.35
CA ILE A 89 -13.99 1.85 0.74
C ILE A 89 -12.53 2.11 1.05
N VAL A 90 -12.25 2.44 2.30
CA VAL A 90 -10.90 2.55 2.84
C VAL A 90 -10.62 1.31 3.67
N ARG A 91 -9.53 0.62 3.35
CA ARG A 91 -9.08 -0.57 4.07
C ARG A 91 -7.70 -0.30 4.66
N LEU A 92 -7.55 -0.56 5.95
CA LEU A 92 -6.27 -0.53 6.64
C LEU A 92 -5.66 -1.93 6.67
N GLN A 93 -4.39 -2.07 6.31
CA GLN A 93 -3.68 -3.34 6.40
C GLN A 93 -2.65 -3.35 7.54
N ALA A 94 -2.01 -2.22 7.78
CA ALA A 94 -1.02 -2.07 8.83
C ALA A 94 -0.93 -0.60 9.25
N CYS A 95 -0.50 -0.33 10.47
CA CYS A 95 0.00 0.97 10.86
C CYS A 95 1.20 0.85 11.78
N GLU A 96 2.14 1.76 11.62
CA GLU A 96 3.42 1.77 12.33
C GLU A 96 3.79 3.19 12.72
N ARG A 97 4.49 3.30 13.84
CA ARG A 97 5.15 4.52 14.29
C ARG A 97 6.58 4.18 14.67
N THR A 98 7.53 5.02 14.32
CA THR A 98 8.91 4.89 14.81
C THR A 98 8.94 4.98 16.32
N ALA A 99 9.83 4.22 16.94
CA ALA A 99 10.00 4.25 18.39
C ALA A 99 10.48 5.64 18.86
N PRO A 100 10.17 6.07 20.11
CA PRO A 100 10.53 7.38 20.61
C PRO A 100 12.04 7.70 20.60
N TRP A 101 12.87 6.65 20.61
CA TRP A 101 14.34 6.75 20.56
C TRP A 101 14.92 6.71 19.15
N GLU A 102 14.09 6.51 18.13
CA GLU A 102 14.50 6.45 16.73
C GLU A 102 14.30 7.79 16.02
N MET A 103 15.24 8.12 15.15
CA MET A 103 15.17 9.32 14.32
C MET A 103 15.40 8.97 12.85
N PRO A 104 14.64 9.56 11.92
CA PRO A 104 13.57 10.56 12.09
C PRO A 104 12.28 9.93 12.60
N SER A 105 11.48 10.71 13.34
CA SER A 105 10.13 10.28 13.75
C SER A 105 9.20 10.23 12.55
N GLU A 106 8.54 9.08 12.34
CA GLU A 106 7.57 8.90 11.28
C GLU A 106 6.37 8.09 11.77
N THR A 107 5.22 8.34 11.18
CA THR A 107 4.01 7.54 11.37
C THR A 107 3.49 7.16 10.01
N GLY A 108 3.32 5.88 9.77
CA GLY A 108 2.85 5.35 8.49
C GLY A 108 1.65 4.43 8.65
N ALA A 109 0.86 4.33 7.59
CA ALA A 109 -0.21 3.34 7.48
C ALA A 109 -0.25 2.75 6.07
N PHE A 110 -0.39 1.43 5.97
CA PHE A 110 -0.61 0.76 4.69
C PHE A 110 -2.10 0.75 4.39
N VAL A 111 -2.49 1.53 3.39
CA VAL A 111 -3.89 1.79 3.04
C VAL A 111 -4.20 1.28 1.64
N GLN A 112 -5.39 0.72 1.49
CA GLN A 112 -5.99 0.44 0.18
C GLN A 112 -7.25 1.29 0.03
N LEU A 113 -7.34 2.01 -1.09
CA LEU A 113 -8.52 2.77 -1.47
C LEU A 113 -9.21 2.09 -2.65
N LEU A 114 -10.47 1.77 -2.45
CA LEU A 114 -11.32 1.24 -3.50
C LEU A 114 -12.42 2.25 -3.80
N VAL A 115 -12.66 2.51 -5.07
CA VAL A 115 -13.67 3.48 -5.53
C VAL A 115 -14.70 2.76 -6.39
N LYS A 116 -15.95 3.10 -6.18
CA LYS A 116 -17.09 2.56 -6.92
C LYS A 116 -16.95 2.89 -8.41
N GLU A 117 -17.16 1.91 -9.23
CA GLU A 117 -17.16 2.08 -10.69
C GLU A 117 -18.44 2.76 -11.17
N ARG A 118 -18.32 3.66 -12.13
CA ARG A 118 -19.47 4.38 -12.68
C ARG A 118 -20.41 3.42 -13.41
N GLY A 119 -21.72 3.56 -13.13
CA GLY A 119 -22.73 2.74 -13.79
C GLY A 119 -22.93 1.36 -13.19
N THR A 120 -22.28 1.07 -12.07
CA THR A 120 -22.45 -0.15 -11.30
C THR A 120 -23.01 0.14 -9.91
N GLU A 121 -23.74 -0.82 -9.32
CA GLU A 121 -24.27 -0.61 -7.96
C GLU A 121 -23.26 -0.93 -6.87
N ASP A 122 -22.49 -2.01 -7.01
CA ASP A 122 -21.58 -2.49 -5.97
C ASP A 122 -20.23 -3.01 -6.49
N GLN A 123 -19.78 -2.55 -7.67
CA GLN A 123 -18.44 -2.87 -8.16
C GLN A 123 -17.47 -1.78 -7.73
N PHE A 124 -16.44 -2.18 -7.01
CA PHE A 124 -15.37 -1.30 -6.52
C PHE A 124 -14.05 -1.70 -7.16
N ARG A 125 -13.32 -0.72 -7.64
CA ARG A 125 -11.98 -0.89 -8.18
C ARG A 125 -10.95 -0.32 -7.22
N LYS A 126 -9.90 -1.09 -6.92
CA LYS A 126 -8.78 -0.61 -6.13
C LYS A 126 -7.98 0.41 -6.94
N VAL A 127 -7.94 1.65 -6.46
CA VAL A 127 -7.27 2.79 -7.11
C VAL A 127 -5.94 3.13 -6.44
N PHE A 128 -5.76 2.70 -5.20
CA PHE A 128 -4.52 2.92 -4.45
C PHE A 128 -4.23 1.72 -3.55
N SER A 129 -2.96 1.42 -3.36
CA SER A 129 -2.48 0.43 -2.40
C SER A 129 -1.02 0.75 -2.06
N GLY A 130 -0.77 1.19 -0.84
CA GLY A 130 0.58 1.58 -0.44
C GLY A 130 0.65 2.19 0.95
N TRP A 131 1.88 2.47 1.38
CA TRP A 131 2.16 3.20 2.60
C TRP A 131 1.91 4.70 2.40
N LEU A 132 1.19 5.29 3.32
CA LEU A 132 1.04 6.73 3.47
C LEU A 132 1.79 7.16 4.73
N PHE A 133 2.38 8.35 4.71
CA PHE A 133 3.24 8.86 5.78
C PHE A 133 2.73 10.20 6.30
N LYS A 134 2.68 10.34 7.63
CA LYS A 134 2.20 11.55 8.32
C LYS A 134 3.17 12.72 8.16
N ASN A 135 4.44 12.48 8.47
CA ASN A 135 5.47 13.53 8.50
C ASN A 135 6.11 13.75 7.13
N SER A 136 6.01 12.77 6.25
CA SER A 136 6.56 12.80 4.90
C SER A 136 5.50 12.46 3.84
N PRO A 137 4.39 13.23 3.78
CA PRO A 137 3.24 12.85 2.94
C PRO A 137 3.54 12.86 1.44
N SER A 138 4.58 13.56 1.01
CA SER A 138 4.99 13.61 -0.40
C SER A 138 5.70 12.34 -0.89
N LEU A 139 6.10 11.43 0.00
CA LEU A 139 6.74 10.18 -0.41
C LEU A 139 5.78 9.26 -1.16
N ASN A 140 4.51 9.30 -0.79
CA ASN A 140 3.48 8.54 -1.49
C ASN A 140 2.11 9.21 -1.26
N VAL A 141 1.34 9.37 -2.32
CA VAL A 141 0.07 10.10 -2.31
C VAL A 141 -1.00 9.32 -3.06
N VAL A 142 -2.25 9.54 -2.68
CA VAL A 142 -3.40 9.02 -3.42
C VAL A 142 -3.66 9.89 -4.65
N GLU A 143 -3.25 9.40 -5.83
CA GLU A 143 -3.50 10.08 -7.10
C GLU A 143 -4.89 9.76 -7.63
N HIS A 144 -5.92 10.36 -7.01
CA HIS A 144 -7.30 10.20 -7.47
C HIS A 144 -7.99 11.57 -7.62
N PRO A 145 -8.74 11.82 -8.71
CA PRO A 145 -9.30 13.16 -8.99
C PRO A 145 -10.36 13.62 -7.98
N ILE A 146 -11.00 12.68 -7.26
CA ILE A 146 -12.13 13.00 -6.38
C ILE A 146 -11.77 12.77 -4.91
N TYR A 147 -11.01 11.75 -4.60
CA TYR A 147 -10.76 11.35 -3.22
C TYR A 147 -9.30 11.48 -2.86
N ASP A 148 -9.05 11.81 -1.60
CA ASP A 148 -7.73 11.84 -1.00
C ASP A 148 -7.76 11.16 0.36
N VAL A 149 -6.67 10.49 0.71
CA VAL A 149 -6.52 9.83 2.01
C VAL A 149 -5.13 10.13 2.55
N TRP A 150 -5.06 10.45 3.84
CA TRP A 150 -3.79 10.69 4.54
C TRP A 150 -3.82 10.10 5.94
N VAL A 151 -2.62 9.88 6.50
CA VAL A 151 -2.44 9.39 7.87
C VAL A 151 -2.43 10.57 8.84
N LYS A 152 -3.21 10.47 9.90
CA LYS A 152 -3.22 11.44 11.01
C LYS A 152 -2.48 10.88 12.22
N GLU A 153 -2.74 9.61 12.57
CA GLU A 153 -2.17 8.99 13.77
C GLU A 153 -2.13 7.47 13.61
N CYS A 154 -1.19 6.83 14.32
CA CYS A 154 -1.20 5.40 14.61
C CYS A 154 -1.00 5.22 16.12
N THR A 155 -2.05 4.81 16.81
CA THR A 155 -2.03 4.57 18.25
C THR A 155 -1.41 3.22 18.53
N MET A 156 -0.24 3.23 19.15
CA MET A 156 0.51 2.08 19.62
C MET A 156 1.44 2.50 20.75
N ALA A 157 1.81 1.58 21.61
CA ALA A 157 2.73 1.81 22.73
C ALA A 157 4.02 0.99 22.54
N PHE A 158 5.12 1.52 23.00
CA PHE A 158 6.42 0.84 23.04
C PHE A 158 6.77 0.42 24.48
N PRO A 159 7.55 -0.65 24.67
CA PRO A 159 8.04 -1.03 25.99
C PRO A 159 8.84 0.13 26.61
N GLY A 160 8.49 0.55 27.82
CA GLY A 160 9.13 1.66 28.52
C GLY A 160 8.63 3.05 28.14
N GLU A 161 7.67 3.15 27.23
CA GLU A 161 6.90 4.37 27.00
C GLU A 161 5.87 4.45 28.15
N GLU A 162 6.21 5.14 29.24
CA GLU A 162 5.24 5.43 30.30
C GLU A 162 4.13 6.29 29.69
N ASP A 163 2.88 6.05 30.11
CA ASP A 163 1.70 6.83 29.69
C ASP A 163 1.93 8.31 29.99
N VAL A 164 2.54 9.01 29.06
CA VAL A 164 2.54 10.48 29.08
C VAL A 164 1.14 10.88 28.66
N PRO A 165 0.34 11.48 29.58
CA PRO A 165 -1.00 11.90 29.24
C PRO A 165 -0.94 12.80 28.01
N ASN A 166 -1.69 12.43 26.97
CA ASN A 166 -1.79 13.22 25.75
C ASN A 166 -2.27 14.64 26.11
N PRO A 167 -1.48 15.70 25.91
CA PRO A 167 -1.86 17.06 26.29
C PRO A 167 -3.12 17.58 25.59
N ALA A 168 -3.62 16.89 24.59
CA ALA A 168 -4.86 17.24 23.90
C ALA A 168 -6.14 16.96 24.69
N THR A 169 -6.10 16.15 25.77
CA THR A 169 -7.30 15.79 26.54
C THR A 169 -7.57 16.77 27.70
N THR A 170 -6.63 17.68 28.02
CA THR A 170 -6.73 18.58 29.18
C THR A 170 -7.31 19.96 28.83
N ALA A 171 -7.61 20.25 27.56
CA ALA A 171 -8.07 21.58 27.13
C ALA A 171 -9.62 21.73 27.04
N GLY A 172 -10.38 20.83 27.64
CA GLY A 172 -11.83 20.80 27.45
C GLY A 172 -12.71 20.88 28.70
N SER A 173 -12.19 21.15 29.92
CA SER A 173 -13.01 21.08 31.14
C SER A 173 -13.15 22.37 31.95
N ASP A 174 -12.68 23.51 31.52
CA ASP A 174 -12.84 24.78 32.28
C ASP A 174 -13.46 25.89 31.44
N ALA A 175 -14.73 25.71 31.04
CA ALA A 175 -15.57 26.82 30.57
C ALA A 175 -17.06 26.54 30.81
N ALA A 176 -17.45 26.45 32.10
CA ALA A 176 -18.83 26.62 32.51
C ALA A 176 -18.90 26.99 34.02
N ALA A 177 -18.82 28.26 34.30
CA ALA A 177 -19.33 28.88 35.51
C ALA A 177 -19.69 30.34 35.22
#